data_4fed39b8932b78fbfe586ed75bf0071d
#
_entry.id   4fed39b8932b78fbfe586ed75bf0071d
#
_cell.length_a   1.000
_cell.length_b   1.000
_cell.length_c   1.000
_cell.angle_alpha   90.00
_cell.angle_beta   90.00
_cell.angle_gamma   90.00
#
_symmetry.space_group_name_H-M   'P 1'
#
loop_
_entity.id
_entity.type
_entity.pdbx_description
1 polymer ?
#
loop_
_entity_poly.entity_id
_entity_poly.type
_entity_poly.pdbx_seq_one_letter_code
_entity_poly.pdbx_strand_id
1 'polypeptide(L)'
;RAFTMSNFETEVHEMYVDLVVFGTGCMFVEMDEKTLRFSTRHISEFYVTEDQYGIVDTVFRKYELPARQAVQRFGIDNVGNFIARTFEKKPDENVEILHVVMPRKDRDPTKQDNKNMPFASMYICLETKMILAESGFQELPYVVPRFLKATGEVMGRSPAMVALPDVKMINLMSKTIIQAAQKMIDPPLLVPDDGFLLPIRTQPGGLNFYRSGSR
;
A
#
# COMPACT_ATOMS: atom_id res chain seq x y z
N ARG A 1 -30.67 -1.92 0.25
CA ARG A 1 -30.88 -0.68 1.03
C ARG A 1 -29.68 -0.36 1.94
N ALA A 2 -29.12 -1.32 2.67
CA ALA A 2 -27.92 -1.10 3.52
C ALA A 2 -26.70 -0.66 2.68
N PHE A 3 -26.40 -1.34 1.58
CA PHE A 3 -25.28 -0.99 0.68
C PHE A 3 -25.46 0.37 0.00
N THR A 4 -26.68 0.72 -0.39
CA THR A 4 -26.98 2.01 -1.06
C THR A 4 -26.82 3.22 -0.14
N MET A 5 -26.91 3.01 1.16
CA MET A 5 -26.70 4.05 2.19
C MET A 5 -25.28 4.10 2.73
N SER A 6 -24.43 3.18 2.30
CA SER A 6 -23.02 3.05 2.72
C SER A 6 -22.07 3.59 1.66
N ASN A 7 -20.78 3.63 1.97
CA ASN A 7 -19.71 3.96 1.03
C ASN A 7 -19.23 2.74 0.21
N PHE A 8 -20.01 1.67 0.12
CA PHE A 8 -19.62 0.41 -0.50
C PHE A 8 -19.11 0.56 -1.94
N GLU A 9 -19.84 1.31 -2.77
CA GLU A 9 -19.53 1.46 -4.20
C GLU A 9 -18.14 2.07 -4.43
N THR A 10 -17.76 3.06 -3.62
CA THR A 10 -16.44 3.70 -3.70
C THR A 10 -15.34 2.74 -3.25
N GLU A 11 -15.51 2.13 -2.10
CA GLU A 11 -14.50 1.26 -1.49
C GLU A 11 -14.29 -0.04 -2.28
N VAL A 12 -15.36 -0.62 -2.85
CA VAL A 12 -15.23 -1.82 -3.68
C VAL A 12 -14.47 -1.55 -4.98
N HIS A 13 -14.62 -0.33 -5.53
CA HIS A 13 -13.86 0.06 -6.71
C HIS A 13 -12.35 0.11 -6.42
N GLU A 14 -11.96 0.72 -5.30
CA GLU A 14 -10.57 0.73 -4.84
C GLU A 14 -10.04 -0.69 -4.61
N MET A 15 -10.83 -1.54 -3.96
CA MET A 15 -10.46 -2.94 -3.76
C MET A 15 -10.26 -3.70 -5.08
N TYR A 16 -11.07 -3.43 -6.11
CA TYR A 16 -10.90 -4.05 -7.43
C TYR A 16 -9.61 -3.58 -8.13
N VAL A 17 -9.24 -2.32 -7.97
CA VAL A 17 -7.96 -1.82 -8.49
C VAL A 17 -6.80 -2.57 -7.83
N ASP A 18 -6.82 -2.71 -6.50
CA ASP A 18 -5.79 -3.46 -5.76
C ASP A 18 -5.75 -4.93 -6.20
N LEU A 19 -6.92 -5.54 -6.40
CA LEU A 19 -7.02 -6.93 -6.84
C LEU A 19 -6.42 -7.15 -8.23
N VAL A 20 -6.64 -6.23 -9.17
CA VAL A 20 -6.09 -6.31 -10.52
C VAL A 20 -4.58 -6.01 -10.55
N VAL A 21 -4.11 -5.08 -9.73
CA VAL A 21 -2.70 -4.65 -9.71
C VAL A 21 -1.85 -5.60 -8.86
N PHE A 22 -2.29 -5.88 -7.64
CA PHE A 22 -1.51 -6.65 -6.65
C PHE A 22 -1.96 -8.10 -6.48
N GLY A 23 -3.15 -8.46 -7.00
CA GLY A 23 -3.70 -9.80 -6.88
C GLY A 23 -4.38 -10.12 -5.56
N THR A 24 -4.33 -9.22 -4.60
CA THR A 24 -4.98 -9.35 -3.29
C THR A 24 -5.54 -8.01 -2.90
N GLY A 25 -6.83 -7.98 -2.59
CA GLY A 25 -7.49 -6.83 -1.97
C GLY A 25 -7.76 -7.09 -0.50
N CYS A 26 -7.98 -6.06 0.28
CA CYS A 26 -8.39 -6.16 1.67
C CYS A 26 -9.38 -5.06 2.00
N MET A 27 -10.58 -5.44 2.42
CA MET A 27 -11.61 -4.51 2.85
C MET A 27 -12.02 -4.82 4.29
N PHE A 28 -12.00 -3.81 5.13
CA PHE A 28 -12.51 -3.87 6.49
C PHE A 28 -13.96 -3.40 6.53
N VAL A 29 -14.81 -4.16 7.18
CA VAL A 29 -16.24 -3.89 7.33
C VAL A 29 -16.52 -3.66 8.80
N GLU A 30 -17.04 -2.50 9.14
CA GLU A 30 -17.49 -2.18 10.51
C GLU A 30 -18.91 -1.62 10.49
N MET A 31 -19.57 -1.71 11.60
CA MET A 31 -20.87 -1.08 11.79
C MET A 31 -20.67 0.24 12.52
N ASP A 32 -20.96 1.33 11.83
CA ASP A 32 -21.10 2.64 12.45
C ASP A 32 -22.47 2.74 13.11
N GLU A 33 -22.75 3.76 13.90
CA GLU A 33 -24.00 3.88 14.69
C GLU A 33 -25.28 3.56 13.92
N LYS A 34 -25.34 3.84 12.61
CA LYS A 34 -26.54 3.68 11.76
C LYS A 34 -26.33 2.92 10.46
N THR A 35 -25.09 2.79 9.99
CA THR A 35 -24.81 2.23 8.66
C THR A 35 -23.58 1.35 8.67
N LEU A 36 -23.50 0.45 7.68
CA LEU A 36 -22.27 -0.28 7.39
C LEU A 36 -21.24 0.68 6.79
N ARG A 37 -20.03 0.63 7.31
CA ARG A 37 -18.87 1.35 6.82
C ARG A 37 -17.86 0.37 6.27
N PHE A 38 -17.41 0.63 5.06
CA PHE A 38 -16.38 -0.13 4.37
C PHE A 38 -15.11 0.69 4.30
N SER A 39 -13.95 0.04 4.36
CA SER A 39 -12.66 0.72 4.25
C SER A 39 -11.66 -0.22 3.59
N THR A 40 -11.26 0.10 2.37
CA THR A 40 -10.22 -0.62 1.65
C THR A 40 -8.86 -0.33 2.27
N ARG A 41 -8.02 -1.36 2.38
CA ARG A 41 -6.69 -1.30 2.99
C ARG A 41 -5.64 -1.62 1.96
N HIS A 42 -4.66 -0.73 1.84
CA HIS A 42 -3.57 -0.92 0.89
C HIS A 42 -2.72 -2.14 1.28
N ILE A 43 -2.21 -2.86 0.29
CA ILE A 43 -1.45 -4.10 0.48
C ILE A 43 -0.22 -3.97 1.39
N SER A 44 0.36 -2.78 1.50
CA SER A 44 1.50 -2.51 2.37
C SER A 44 1.15 -2.45 3.86
N GLU A 45 -0.14 -2.29 4.19
CA GLU A 45 -0.60 -2.11 5.56
C GLU A 45 -0.98 -3.42 6.25
N PHE A 46 -1.24 -4.51 5.48
CA PHE A 46 -1.77 -5.72 6.06
C PHE A 46 -0.97 -6.98 5.74
N TYR A 47 -1.03 -7.90 6.67
CA TYR A 47 -0.51 -9.26 6.55
C TYR A 47 -1.63 -10.23 6.95
N VAL A 48 -1.74 -11.34 6.24
CA VAL A 48 -2.78 -12.33 6.48
C VAL A 48 -2.19 -13.72 6.68
N THR A 49 -2.86 -14.52 7.48
CA THR A 49 -2.59 -15.95 7.60
C THR A 49 -3.83 -16.75 7.29
N GLU A 50 -3.64 -18.00 6.93
CA GLU A 50 -4.69 -18.93 6.55
C GLU A 50 -4.79 -20.05 7.55
N ASP A 51 -5.99 -20.58 7.65
CA ASP A 51 -6.25 -21.85 8.34
C ASP A 51 -5.77 -23.06 7.50
N GLN A 52 -5.97 -24.27 8.03
CA GLN A 52 -5.64 -25.54 7.35
C GLN A 52 -6.38 -25.75 6.01
N TYR A 53 -7.46 -25.04 5.77
CA TYR A 53 -8.26 -25.11 4.54
C TYR A 53 -7.93 -24.01 3.54
N GLY A 54 -6.98 -23.15 3.85
CA GLY A 54 -6.57 -22.05 2.98
C GLY A 54 -7.53 -20.86 3.00
N ILE A 55 -8.34 -20.75 4.07
CA ILE A 55 -9.23 -19.61 4.31
C ILE A 55 -8.50 -18.62 5.22
N VAL A 56 -8.55 -17.34 4.90
CA VAL A 56 -7.96 -16.29 5.75
C VAL A 56 -8.72 -16.24 7.06
N ASP A 57 -8.04 -16.49 8.15
CA ASP A 57 -8.58 -16.47 9.52
C ASP A 57 -7.97 -15.38 10.39
N THR A 58 -6.79 -14.90 10.06
CA THR A 58 -6.08 -13.89 10.86
C THR A 58 -5.57 -12.77 9.97
N VAL A 59 -5.78 -11.54 10.41
CA VAL A 59 -5.32 -10.33 9.72
C VAL A 59 -4.57 -9.44 10.71
N PHE A 60 -3.37 -9.03 10.30
CA PHE A 60 -2.55 -8.03 10.98
C PHE A 60 -2.50 -6.80 10.12
N ARG A 61 -2.89 -5.65 10.65
CA ARG A 61 -2.80 -4.36 9.97
C ARG A 61 -1.88 -3.43 10.74
N LYS A 62 -0.76 -3.04 10.10
CA LYS A 62 0.16 -2.04 10.61
C LYS A 62 -0.12 -0.71 9.91
N TYR A 63 -0.36 0.36 10.67
CA TYR A 63 -0.63 1.68 10.14
C TYR A 63 -0.20 2.77 11.12
N GLU A 64 -0.07 3.99 10.62
CA GLU A 64 0.28 5.15 11.41
C GLU A 64 -0.95 6.01 11.68
N LEU A 65 -1.03 6.55 12.87
CA LEU A 65 -2.02 7.54 13.27
C LEU A 65 -1.34 8.71 13.98
N PRO A 66 -1.74 9.97 13.70
CA PRO A 66 -1.36 11.09 14.55
C PRO A 66 -1.78 10.87 16.00
N ALA A 67 -0.95 11.29 16.95
CA ALA A 67 -1.23 11.09 18.38
C ALA A 67 -2.59 11.64 18.82
N ARG A 68 -3.03 12.78 18.24
CA ARG A 68 -4.38 13.35 18.49
C ARG A 68 -5.51 12.40 18.10
N GLN A 69 -5.37 11.70 16.97
CA GLN A 69 -6.39 10.74 16.51
C GLN A 69 -6.36 9.46 17.35
N ALA A 70 -5.18 9.02 17.79
CA ALA A 70 -5.04 7.89 18.69
C ALA A 70 -5.73 8.18 20.04
N VAL A 71 -5.53 9.36 20.62
CA VAL A 71 -6.21 9.79 21.86
C VAL A 71 -7.72 9.92 21.66
N GLN A 72 -8.17 10.47 20.53
CA GLN A 72 -9.59 10.60 20.21
C GLN A 72 -10.27 9.22 20.06
N ARG A 73 -9.58 8.25 19.47
CA ARG A 73 -10.14 6.91 19.21
C ARG A 73 -10.15 6.00 20.43
N PHE A 74 -9.06 5.98 21.20
CA PHE A 74 -8.86 5.02 22.28
C PHE A 74 -9.08 5.62 23.69
N GLY A 75 -9.16 6.94 23.79
CA GLY A 75 -9.22 7.67 25.07
C GLY A 75 -7.86 7.87 25.70
N ILE A 76 -7.69 8.96 26.43
CA ILE A 76 -6.40 9.35 27.03
C ILE A 76 -5.91 8.34 28.07
N ASP A 77 -6.83 7.69 28.80
CA ASP A 77 -6.52 6.73 29.85
C ASP A 77 -5.97 5.40 29.34
N ASN A 78 -6.29 5.04 28.08
CA ASN A 78 -5.92 3.77 27.46
C ASN A 78 -4.67 3.87 26.57
N VAL A 79 -4.28 5.06 26.13
CA VAL A 79 -3.16 5.23 25.19
C VAL A 79 -1.77 5.13 25.81
N GLY A 80 -1.70 5.06 27.14
CA GLY A 80 -0.44 4.97 27.89
C GLY A 80 0.39 6.26 27.84
N ASN A 81 1.43 6.29 28.70
CA ASN A 81 2.24 7.50 28.92
C ASN A 81 3.00 7.99 27.67
N PHE A 82 3.36 7.11 26.75
CA PHE A 82 4.11 7.48 25.55
C PHE A 82 3.25 8.34 24.61
N ILE A 83 2.08 7.83 24.21
CA ILE A 83 1.17 8.55 23.32
C ILE A 83 0.63 9.81 23.99
N ALA A 84 0.33 9.77 25.30
CA ALA A 84 -0.13 10.94 26.04
C ALA A 84 0.92 12.07 26.03
N ARG A 85 2.19 11.76 26.28
CA ARG A 85 3.30 12.74 26.18
C ARG A 85 3.54 13.24 24.77
N THR A 86 3.40 12.37 23.76
CA THR A 86 3.52 12.76 22.35
C THR A 86 2.39 13.70 21.97
N PHE A 87 1.17 13.41 22.43
CA PHE A 87 0.01 14.29 22.22
C PHE A 87 0.20 15.68 22.83
N GLU A 88 0.74 15.76 24.07
CA GLU A 88 1.00 17.05 24.72
C GLU A 88 2.06 17.88 24.02
N LYS A 89 3.12 17.26 23.50
CA LYS A 89 4.26 17.94 22.87
C LYS A 89 4.08 18.20 21.38
N LYS A 90 3.57 17.20 20.67
CA LYS A 90 3.45 17.19 19.21
C LYS A 90 2.22 16.36 18.79
N PRO A 91 1.02 16.94 18.83
CA PRO A 91 -0.24 16.20 18.58
C PRO A 91 -0.32 15.58 17.18
N ASP A 92 0.41 16.11 16.20
CA ASP A 92 0.41 15.61 14.83
C ASP A 92 1.56 14.61 14.52
N GLU A 93 2.37 14.24 15.53
CA GLU A 93 3.39 13.19 15.37
C GLU A 93 2.73 11.82 15.22
N ASN A 94 3.16 11.06 14.21
CA ASN A 94 2.60 9.75 13.93
C ASN A 94 3.08 8.70 14.93
N VAL A 95 2.15 7.82 15.31
CA VAL A 95 2.39 6.67 16.17
C VAL A 95 2.02 5.41 15.42
N GLU A 96 2.87 4.39 15.46
CA GLU A 96 2.64 3.10 14.80
C GLU A 96 1.67 2.24 15.63
N ILE A 97 0.58 1.82 14.97
CA ILE A 97 -0.45 0.98 15.58
C ILE A 97 -0.57 -0.31 14.77
N LEU A 98 -0.64 -1.42 15.49
CA LEU A 98 -0.95 -2.74 14.97
C LEU A 98 -2.37 -3.12 15.39
N HIS A 99 -3.24 -3.32 14.40
CA HIS A 99 -4.56 -3.92 14.60
C HIS A 99 -4.48 -5.40 14.25
N VAL A 100 -4.83 -6.26 15.18
CA VAL A 100 -4.83 -7.72 15.02
C VAL A 100 -6.23 -8.24 15.15
N VAL A 101 -6.67 -9.01 14.16
CA VAL A 101 -7.92 -9.79 14.25
C VAL A 101 -7.57 -11.24 14.01
N MET A 102 -7.88 -12.10 15.00
CA MET A 102 -7.55 -13.51 14.96
C MET A 102 -8.62 -14.36 15.70
N PRO A 103 -8.75 -15.65 15.38
CA PRO A 103 -9.64 -16.55 16.12
C PRO A 103 -9.25 -16.63 17.60
N ARG A 104 -10.23 -16.49 18.49
CA ARG A 104 -10.03 -16.57 19.94
C ARG A 104 -10.12 -18.02 20.39
N LYS A 105 -9.04 -18.56 20.95
CA LYS A 105 -8.98 -19.94 21.45
C LYS A 105 -9.64 -20.07 22.83
N ASP A 106 -9.43 -19.09 23.70
CA ASP A 106 -9.84 -19.12 25.11
C ASP A 106 -11.14 -18.32 25.32
N ARG A 107 -12.22 -18.71 24.61
CA ARG A 107 -13.52 -18.06 24.78
C ARG A 107 -14.47 -18.91 25.62
N ASP A 108 -15.31 -18.22 26.38
CA ASP A 108 -16.46 -18.83 27.06
C ASP A 108 -17.73 -18.62 26.20
N PRO A 109 -18.26 -19.66 25.53
CA PRO A 109 -19.43 -19.52 24.65
C PRO A 109 -20.71 -19.11 25.36
N THR A 110 -20.76 -19.21 26.69
CA THR A 110 -21.94 -18.87 27.50
C THR A 110 -22.04 -17.37 27.77
N LYS A 111 -20.95 -16.62 27.60
CA LYS A 111 -20.88 -15.18 27.81
C LYS A 111 -20.98 -14.43 26.49
N GLN A 112 -21.80 -13.39 26.46
CA GLN A 112 -22.02 -12.55 25.26
C GLN A 112 -21.23 -11.24 25.31
N ASP A 113 -20.14 -11.21 26.08
CA ASP A 113 -19.27 -10.03 26.15
C ASP A 113 -18.36 -9.91 24.93
N ASN A 114 -17.94 -8.70 24.60
CA ASN A 114 -17.01 -8.42 23.50
C ASN A 114 -15.71 -9.24 23.60
N LYS A 115 -15.28 -9.60 24.82
CA LYS A 115 -14.08 -10.42 25.07
C LYS A 115 -14.31 -11.91 24.85
N ASN A 116 -15.56 -12.37 24.67
CA ASN A 116 -15.90 -13.78 24.43
C ASN A 116 -16.42 -14.04 23.01
N MET A 117 -16.30 -13.09 22.12
CA MET A 117 -16.62 -13.26 20.69
C MET A 117 -15.60 -14.17 19.99
N PRO A 118 -16.01 -14.88 18.89
CA PRO A 118 -15.17 -15.83 18.16
C PRO A 118 -13.85 -15.27 17.65
N PHE A 119 -13.84 -14.01 17.21
CA PHE A 119 -12.64 -13.32 16.74
C PHE A 119 -12.24 -12.26 17.75
N ALA A 120 -10.99 -12.31 18.19
CA ALA A 120 -10.39 -11.26 19.00
C ALA A 120 -9.95 -10.08 18.10
N SER A 121 -10.20 -8.86 18.56
CA SER A 121 -9.72 -7.64 17.91
C SER A 121 -8.90 -6.87 18.91
N MET A 122 -7.62 -6.66 18.61
CA MET A 122 -6.67 -5.98 19.50
C MET A 122 -5.97 -4.85 18.76
N TYR A 123 -5.93 -3.68 19.38
CA TYR A 123 -5.12 -2.54 18.95
C TYR A 123 -3.92 -2.42 19.86
N ILE A 124 -2.73 -2.45 19.29
CA ILE A 124 -1.45 -2.48 20.01
C ILE A 124 -0.58 -1.31 19.51
N CYS A 125 -0.04 -0.52 20.42
CA CYS A 125 1.01 0.44 20.10
C CYS A 125 2.33 -0.31 19.94
N LEU A 126 2.98 -0.18 18.77
CA LEU A 126 4.21 -0.93 18.46
C LEU A 126 5.42 -0.44 19.27
N GLU A 127 5.51 0.86 19.54
CA GLU A 127 6.63 1.42 20.32
C GLU A 127 6.63 0.95 21.78
N THR A 128 5.44 0.92 22.41
CA THR A 128 5.33 0.55 23.83
C THR A 128 4.94 -0.90 24.05
N LYS A 129 4.49 -1.59 23.00
CA LYS A 129 3.93 -2.95 23.05
C LYS A 129 2.72 -3.07 24.00
N MET A 130 2.01 -1.95 24.20
CA MET A 130 0.80 -1.91 25.02
C MET A 130 -0.44 -2.14 24.19
N ILE A 131 -1.40 -2.86 24.76
CA ILE A 131 -2.75 -3.02 24.17
C ILE A 131 -3.52 -1.74 24.50
N LEU A 132 -3.95 -1.03 23.46
CA LEU A 132 -4.73 0.20 23.54
C LEU A 132 -6.23 -0.11 23.69
N ALA A 133 -6.70 -1.13 22.99
CA ALA A 133 -8.08 -1.59 23.06
C ALA A 133 -8.17 -3.08 22.71
N GLU A 134 -9.07 -3.77 23.39
CA GLU A 134 -9.43 -5.16 23.10
C GLU A 134 -10.94 -5.27 22.94
N SER A 135 -11.37 -5.86 21.84
CA SER A 135 -12.77 -6.14 21.54
C SER A 135 -12.90 -7.48 20.80
N GLY A 136 -14.02 -7.74 20.18
CA GLY A 136 -14.21 -8.94 19.37
C GLY A 136 -15.24 -8.75 18.27
N PHE A 137 -15.26 -9.71 17.36
CA PHE A 137 -16.23 -9.80 16.29
C PHE A 137 -16.86 -11.20 16.25
N GLN A 138 -18.12 -11.29 15.80
CA GLN A 138 -18.79 -12.56 15.60
C GLN A 138 -18.25 -13.29 14.36
N GLU A 139 -17.86 -12.54 13.35
CA GLU A 139 -17.29 -13.02 12.09
C GLU A 139 -16.04 -12.20 11.78
N LEU A 140 -15.18 -12.72 10.91
CA LEU A 140 -13.99 -11.97 10.47
C LEU A 140 -14.42 -10.70 9.73
N PRO A 141 -14.10 -9.49 10.25
CA PRO A 141 -14.53 -8.23 9.64
C PRO A 141 -13.72 -7.84 8.41
N TYR A 142 -12.71 -8.63 8.06
CA TYR A 142 -11.87 -8.42 6.88
C TYR A 142 -12.30 -9.35 5.75
N VAL A 143 -12.61 -8.76 4.60
CA VAL A 143 -12.84 -9.46 3.34
C VAL A 143 -11.55 -9.36 2.53
N VAL A 144 -10.91 -10.50 2.28
CA VAL A 144 -9.60 -10.57 1.60
C VAL A 144 -9.73 -11.42 0.32
N PRO A 145 -10.25 -10.84 -0.78
CA PRO A 145 -10.30 -11.53 -2.05
C PRO A 145 -8.91 -11.67 -2.66
N ARG A 146 -8.68 -12.79 -3.35
CA ARG A 146 -7.46 -13.10 -4.11
C ARG A 146 -7.81 -13.42 -5.54
N PHE A 147 -7.15 -12.77 -6.50
CA PHE A 147 -7.48 -12.93 -7.92
C PHE A 147 -7.16 -14.35 -8.40
N LEU A 148 -5.91 -14.78 -8.22
CA LEU A 148 -5.46 -16.13 -8.52
C LEU A 148 -4.55 -16.60 -7.39
N LYS A 149 -4.94 -17.66 -6.71
CA LYS A 149 -4.13 -18.27 -5.65
C LYS A 149 -3.28 -19.38 -6.23
N ALA A 150 -1.96 -19.28 -6.11
CA ALA A 150 -1.04 -20.37 -6.41
C ALA A 150 -0.90 -21.29 -5.18
N THR A 151 -0.61 -22.56 -5.43
CA THR A 151 -0.43 -23.55 -4.36
C THR A 151 0.74 -23.16 -3.45
N GLY A 152 0.47 -23.09 -2.15
CA GLY A 152 1.48 -22.72 -1.14
C GLY A 152 1.70 -21.21 -0.97
N GLU A 153 1.00 -20.37 -1.70
CA GLU A 153 1.04 -18.93 -1.52
C GLU A 153 -0.20 -18.44 -0.75
N VAL A 154 -0.01 -17.53 0.18
CA VAL A 154 -1.09 -16.90 0.94
C VAL A 154 -1.70 -15.73 0.18
N MET A 155 -0.85 -14.92 -0.46
CA MET A 155 -1.26 -13.79 -1.29
C MET A 155 -1.63 -14.24 -2.72
N GLY A 156 -2.55 -13.54 -3.34
CA GLY A 156 -2.97 -13.80 -4.72
C GLY A 156 -1.99 -13.22 -5.75
N ARG A 157 -1.97 -13.82 -6.94
CA ARG A 157 -1.26 -13.29 -8.13
C ARG A 157 -2.22 -12.50 -8.99
N SER A 158 -1.75 -11.36 -9.49
CA SER A 158 -2.56 -10.47 -10.33
C SER A 158 -2.34 -10.70 -11.83
N PRO A 159 -3.31 -10.31 -12.67
CA PRO A 159 -3.09 -10.24 -14.12
C PRO A 159 -1.95 -9.29 -14.49
N ALA A 160 -1.79 -8.18 -13.76
CA ALA A 160 -0.70 -7.24 -13.97
C ALA A 160 0.67 -7.86 -13.72
N MET A 161 0.81 -8.74 -12.70
CA MET A 161 2.06 -9.48 -12.46
C MET A 161 2.42 -10.40 -13.62
N VAL A 162 1.42 -11.04 -14.24
CA VAL A 162 1.63 -11.91 -15.41
C VAL A 162 2.04 -11.11 -16.64
N ALA A 163 1.43 -9.94 -16.86
CA ALA A 163 1.72 -9.06 -17.99
C ALA A 163 3.00 -8.21 -17.81
N LEU A 164 3.55 -8.14 -16.59
CA LEU A 164 4.67 -7.25 -16.27
C LEU A 164 5.92 -7.45 -17.17
N PRO A 165 6.35 -8.67 -17.52
CA PRO A 165 7.47 -8.88 -18.45
C PRO A 165 7.23 -8.25 -19.82
N ASP A 166 6.03 -8.42 -20.37
CA ASP A 166 5.65 -7.88 -21.68
C ASP A 166 5.60 -6.35 -21.65
N VAL A 167 5.03 -5.77 -20.60
CA VAL A 167 5.00 -4.31 -20.38
C VAL A 167 6.42 -3.75 -20.29
N LYS A 168 7.34 -4.41 -19.58
CA LYS A 168 8.76 -4.00 -19.51
C LYS A 168 9.43 -4.07 -20.87
N MET A 169 9.15 -5.10 -21.67
CA MET A 169 9.69 -5.25 -23.02
C MET A 169 9.19 -4.13 -23.95
N ILE A 170 7.89 -3.84 -23.95
CA ILE A 170 7.29 -2.76 -24.73
C ILE A 170 7.89 -1.40 -24.36
N ASN A 171 8.05 -1.13 -23.07
CA ASN A 171 8.68 0.11 -22.60
C ASN A 171 10.13 0.24 -23.05
N LEU A 172 10.89 -0.86 -23.04
CA LEU A 172 12.26 -0.88 -23.52
C LEU A 172 12.32 -0.63 -25.05
N MET A 173 11.44 -1.29 -25.81
CA MET A 173 11.33 -1.07 -27.25
C MET A 173 10.99 0.39 -27.58
N SER A 174 10.00 0.97 -26.91
CA SER A 174 9.60 2.36 -27.09
C SER A 174 10.76 3.31 -26.78
N LYS A 175 11.48 3.08 -25.67
CA LYS A 175 12.67 3.85 -25.32
C LYS A 175 13.75 3.75 -26.40
N THR A 176 14.01 2.56 -26.92
CA THR A 176 15.02 2.32 -27.97
C THR A 176 14.65 3.02 -29.28
N ILE A 177 13.37 2.99 -29.66
CA ILE A 177 12.86 3.69 -30.85
C ILE A 177 13.06 5.21 -30.71
N ILE A 178 12.71 5.77 -29.56
CA ILE A 178 12.90 7.20 -29.29
C ILE A 178 14.38 7.57 -29.35
N GLN A 179 15.27 6.77 -28.73
CA GLN A 179 16.71 6.99 -28.76
C GLN A 179 17.29 6.86 -30.18
N ALA A 180 16.79 5.92 -31.00
CA ALA A 180 17.19 5.79 -32.38
C ALA A 180 16.76 7.01 -33.20
N ALA A 181 15.52 7.48 -33.02
CA ALA A 181 15.03 8.69 -33.67
C ALA A 181 15.86 9.93 -33.28
N GLN A 182 16.20 10.08 -31.99
CA GLN A 182 17.07 11.17 -31.53
C GLN A 182 18.46 11.12 -32.18
N LYS A 183 19.07 9.93 -32.28
CA LYS A 183 20.36 9.77 -32.97
C LYS A 183 20.30 10.01 -34.46
N MET A 184 19.14 9.82 -35.09
CA MET A 184 18.93 10.15 -36.51
C MET A 184 18.80 11.66 -36.73
N ILE A 185 18.18 12.37 -35.79
CA ILE A 185 17.99 13.83 -35.85
C ILE A 185 19.30 14.55 -35.51
N ASP A 186 20.00 14.08 -34.48
CA ASP A 186 21.25 14.66 -33.99
C ASP A 186 22.33 13.56 -33.88
N PRO A 187 22.94 13.16 -35.03
CA PRO A 187 23.91 12.09 -35.05
C PRO A 187 25.20 12.50 -34.35
N PRO A 188 25.90 11.57 -33.67
CA PRO A 188 27.19 11.83 -33.10
C PRO A 188 28.20 12.19 -34.21
N LEU A 189 28.90 13.30 -34.05
CA LEU A 189 29.90 13.80 -34.99
C LEU A 189 31.29 13.30 -34.57
N LEU A 190 32.04 12.76 -35.52
CA LEU A 190 33.45 12.47 -35.33
C LEU A 190 34.25 13.73 -35.77
N VAL A 191 34.94 14.31 -34.84
CA VAL A 191 35.70 15.55 -35.07
C VAL A 191 37.19 15.25 -34.89
N PRO A 192 38.08 15.64 -35.82
CA PRO A 192 39.51 15.54 -35.65
C PRO A 192 39.98 16.44 -34.49
N ASP A 193 40.93 15.94 -33.72
CA ASP A 193 41.41 16.57 -32.48
C ASP A 193 42.17 17.88 -32.74
N ASP A 194 42.73 18.06 -33.92
CA ASP A 194 43.63 19.18 -34.29
C ASP A 194 43.01 20.26 -35.18
N GLY A 195 41.73 20.11 -35.60
CA GLY A 195 41.15 20.98 -36.63
C GLY A 195 40.08 21.96 -36.17
N PHE A 196 39.40 21.71 -35.05
CA PHE A 196 38.27 22.52 -34.61
C PHE A 196 38.49 23.18 -33.25
N LEU A 197 37.88 24.35 -33.07
CA LEU A 197 37.83 25.03 -31.78
C LEU A 197 36.58 24.57 -31.03
N LEU A 198 36.74 23.92 -29.92
CA LEU A 198 35.64 23.48 -29.04
C LEU A 198 35.05 24.69 -28.26
N PRO A 199 33.77 24.73 -27.95
CA PRO A 199 32.73 23.70 -28.20
C PRO A 199 32.11 23.79 -29.60
N ILE A 200 31.82 22.65 -30.22
CA ILE A 200 31.10 22.56 -31.51
C ILE A 200 29.61 22.80 -31.26
N ARG A 201 29.03 23.72 -32.03
CA ARG A 201 27.59 24.03 -31.97
C ARG A 201 26.84 23.28 -33.06
N THR A 202 25.98 22.36 -32.68
CA THR A 202 25.14 21.54 -33.59
C THR A 202 23.75 22.14 -33.81
N GLN A 203 23.46 23.30 -33.21
CA GLN A 203 22.16 23.98 -33.37
C GLN A 203 22.02 24.60 -34.78
N PRO A 204 20.78 24.64 -35.33
CA PRO A 204 20.53 25.34 -36.60
C PRO A 204 21.05 26.79 -36.56
N GLY A 205 21.90 27.15 -37.52
CA GLY A 205 22.55 28.48 -37.59
C GLY A 205 23.75 28.66 -36.64
N GLY A 206 24.21 27.58 -35.99
CA GLY A 206 25.39 27.65 -35.12
C GLY A 206 26.68 27.91 -35.92
N LEU A 207 27.48 28.93 -35.53
CA LEU A 207 28.78 29.21 -36.13
C LEU A 207 29.85 28.36 -35.44
N ASN A 208 30.52 27.50 -36.24
CA ASN A 208 31.67 26.71 -35.81
C ASN A 208 32.94 27.25 -36.47
N PHE A 209 33.95 27.51 -35.65
CA PHE A 209 35.23 28.03 -36.11
C PHE A 209 36.23 26.89 -36.27
N TYR A 210 37.04 26.94 -37.33
CA TYR A 210 38.14 26.02 -37.55
C TYR A 210 39.47 26.78 -37.76
N ARG A 211 40.59 26.16 -37.47
CA ARG A 211 41.91 26.73 -37.74
C ARG A 211 42.20 26.64 -39.23
N SER A 212 42.40 27.77 -39.83
CA SER A 212 42.87 27.86 -41.23
C SER A 212 44.32 27.36 -41.29
N GLY A 213 44.53 26.19 -41.95
CA GLY A 213 45.85 25.63 -42.13
C GLY A 213 46.05 24.17 -41.68
N SER A 214 45.05 23.57 -41.01
CA SER A 214 45.02 22.12 -40.77
C SER A 214 44.52 21.43 -42.07
N ARG A 215 45.41 20.70 -42.75
CA ARG A 215 45.06 19.76 -43.85
C ARG A 215 44.76 18.39 -43.30
#